data_cede508a5a676477ca4b3eb7b625e1eb
#
_entry.id   cede508a5a676477ca4b3eb7b625e1eb
#
_cell.length_a   1.000
_cell.length_b   1.000
_cell.length_c   1.000
_cell.angle_alpha   90.00
_cell.angle_beta   90.00
_cell.angle_gamma   90.00
#
_symmetry.space_group_name_H-M   'P 1'
#
loop_
_entity.id
_entity.type
_entity.pdbx_description
1 polymer ?
#
loop_
_entity_poly.entity_id
_entity_poly.type
_entity_poly.pdbx_seq_one_letter_code
_entity_poly.pdbx_strand_id
1 'polypeptide(L)'
;FIEKILMDFGIKGKINKVSNGPVVSLYEFEPAPGVKVSKIINLSDDIARNTSSTSTRVSTIPGKNTVGIEIPNTKRDGVVLSEIIKSDSFNKKEIKLPIALGKSISGFPIIADLTSMPHLLIAGTTGSGKSVCINTIISSLLYKHSPDHCKFILIDPKMLELSSYEGIPHLLSPVITDAKKATAALSWTVREMENRYKLMSSEGVRN
;
A
#
# COMPACT_ATOMS: atom_id res chain seq x y z
N PHE A 1 18.98 23.37 6.15
CA PHE A 1 17.99 23.48 7.22
C PHE A 1 18.07 22.28 8.17
N ILE A 2 17.84 21.04 7.72
CA ILE A 2 17.88 19.81 8.55
C ILE A 2 19.27 19.58 9.15
N GLU A 3 20.34 19.78 8.38
CA GLU A 3 21.73 19.68 8.89
C GLU A 3 21.98 20.62 10.09
N LYS A 4 21.42 21.83 10.04
CA LYS A 4 21.54 22.81 11.14
C LYS A 4 20.81 22.30 12.38
N ILE A 5 19.58 21.80 12.22
CA ILE A 5 18.81 21.24 13.35
C ILE A 5 19.60 20.09 13.99
N LEU A 6 20.11 19.15 13.19
CA LEU A 6 20.90 18.03 13.71
C LEU A 6 22.19 18.49 14.39
N MET A 7 22.84 19.52 13.85
CA MET A 7 24.05 20.10 14.45
C MET A 7 23.76 20.75 15.80
N ASP A 8 22.62 21.42 15.97
CA ASP A 8 22.17 21.99 17.23
C ASP A 8 22.00 20.94 18.33
N PHE A 9 21.67 19.68 17.95
CA PHE A 9 21.63 18.51 18.83
C PHE A 9 22.97 17.74 18.91
N GLY A 10 24.05 18.33 18.40
CA GLY A 10 25.38 17.73 18.43
C GLY A 10 25.56 16.52 17.48
N ILE A 11 24.74 16.43 16.43
CA ILE A 11 24.85 15.43 15.38
C ILE A 11 25.54 16.06 14.17
N LYS A 12 26.75 15.60 13.88
CA LYS A 12 27.51 16.02 12.70
C LYS A 12 27.26 15.08 11.52
N GLY A 13 27.15 15.62 10.33
CA GLY A 13 26.91 14.87 9.09
C GLY A 13 26.47 15.79 7.96
N LYS A 14 26.06 15.20 6.84
CA LYS A 14 25.59 15.94 5.66
C LYS A 14 24.39 15.26 5.03
N ILE A 15 23.56 16.04 4.32
CA ILE A 15 22.47 15.54 3.49
C ILE A 15 23.04 15.20 2.10
N ASN A 16 22.99 13.94 1.72
CA ASN A 16 23.47 13.46 0.42
C ASN A 16 22.41 13.60 -0.65
N LYS A 17 21.13 13.43 -0.27
CA LYS A 17 20.01 13.46 -1.22
C LYS A 17 18.74 13.95 -0.54
N VAL A 18 17.92 14.68 -1.29
CA VAL A 18 16.54 15.02 -0.92
C VAL A 18 15.62 14.50 -2.00
N SER A 19 14.61 13.74 -1.61
CA SER A 19 13.56 13.24 -2.50
C SER A 19 12.23 13.81 -2.04
N ASN A 20 11.64 14.67 -2.88
CA ASN A 20 10.36 15.29 -2.59
C ASN A 20 9.24 14.39 -3.14
N GLY A 21 8.46 13.79 -2.26
CA GLY A 21 7.28 13.01 -2.58
C GLY A 21 6.00 13.82 -2.48
N PRO A 22 4.84 13.22 -2.83
CA PRO A 22 3.56 13.92 -2.79
C PRO A 22 3.08 14.25 -1.37
N VAL A 23 3.49 13.47 -0.38
CA VAL A 23 3.02 13.59 1.02
C VAL A 23 4.16 13.91 1.97
N VAL A 24 5.34 13.33 1.76
CA VAL A 24 6.53 13.49 2.61
C VAL A 24 7.76 13.78 1.76
N SER A 25 8.72 14.50 2.32
CA SER A 25 10.07 14.68 1.77
C SER A 25 11.04 13.80 2.55
N LEU A 26 11.85 13.02 1.84
CA LEU A 26 12.88 12.16 2.41
C LEU A 26 14.25 12.83 2.28
N TYR A 27 14.91 13.03 3.40
CA TYR A 27 16.28 13.51 3.51
C TYR A 27 17.20 12.33 3.83
N GLU A 28 18.12 11.98 2.94
CA GLU A 28 19.15 10.97 3.17
C GLU A 28 20.35 11.64 3.87
N PHE A 29 20.44 11.47 5.18
CA PHE A 29 21.50 12.04 6.00
C PHE A 29 22.62 11.02 6.22
N GLU A 30 23.87 11.41 5.92
CA GLU A 30 25.08 10.64 6.20
C GLU A 30 25.70 11.16 7.50
N PRO A 31 25.63 10.39 8.59
CA PRO A 31 26.26 10.78 9.85
C PRO A 31 27.79 10.79 9.73
N ALA A 32 28.44 11.69 10.42
CA ALA A 32 29.89 11.67 10.56
C ALA A 32 30.37 10.39 11.26
N PRO A 33 31.60 9.93 11.01
CA PRO A 33 32.17 8.76 11.70
C PRO A 33 32.05 8.88 13.22
N GLY A 34 31.61 7.79 13.88
CA GLY A 34 31.42 7.73 15.33
C GLY A 34 30.04 8.17 15.83
N VAL A 35 29.19 8.72 15.00
CA VAL A 35 27.80 9.07 15.37
C VAL A 35 26.94 7.80 15.36
N LYS A 36 26.32 7.48 16.50
CA LYS A 36 25.40 6.32 16.61
C LYS A 36 24.05 6.67 15.97
N VAL A 37 23.58 5.80 15.08
CA VAL A 37 22.27 5.95 14.39
C VAL A 37 21.10 6.02 15.38
N SER A 38 21.17 5.25 16.48
CA SER A 38 20.14 5.29 17.54
C SER A 38 19.96 6.70 18.13
N LYS A 39 21.04 7.50 18.22
CA LYS A 39 20.96 8.87 18.70
C LYS A 39 20.12 9.75 17.76
N ILE A 40 20.20 9.51 16.46
CA ILE A 40 19.44 10.26 15.45
C ILE A 40 17.97 9.81 15.47
N ILE A 41 17.72 8.50 15.59
CA ILE A 41 16.36 7.94 15.67
C ILE A 41 15.60 8.53 16.87
N ASN A 42 16.25 8.64 18.01
CA ASN A 42 15.65 9.18 19.24
C ASN A 42 15.33 10.68 19.16
N LEU A 43 15.86 11.39 18.17
CA LEU A 43 15.56 12.81 17.95
C LEU A 43 14.34 13.03 17.04
N SER A 44 13.59 12.01 16.67
CA SER A 44 12.44 12.14 15.76
C SER A 44 11.44 13.22 16.21
N ASP A 45 11.09 13.25 17.48
CA ASP A 45 10.15 14.23 18.04
C ASP A 45 10.74 15.64 18.08
N ASP A 46 12.02 15.76 18.41
CA ASP A 46 12.74 17.04 18.40
C ASP A 46 12.87 17.61 16.98
N ILE A 47 13.14 16.76 16.00
CA ILE A 47 13.16 17.14 14.58
C ILE A 47 11.75 17.57 14.15
N ALA A 48 10.71 16.85 14.52
CA ALA A 48 9.32 17.20 14.21
C ALA A 48 8.97 18.59 14.76
N ARG A 49 9.31 18.86 16.02
CA ARG A 49 9.09 20.15 16.65
C ARG A 49 9.84 21.29 15.92
N ASN A 50 11.13 21.10 15.61
CA ASN A 50 11.95 22.12 14.95
C ASN A 50 11.59 22.33 13.47
N THR A 51 10.90 21.39 12.85
CA THR A 51 10.38 21.51 11.47
C THR A 51 8.91 21.94 11.43
N SER A 52 8.28 22.18 12.59
CA SER A 52 6.84 22.44 12.72
C SER A 52 5.98 21.36 12.07
N SER A 53 6.45 20.12 12.10
CA SER A 53 5.78 18.95 11.51
C SER A 53 4.97 18.23 12.58
N THR A 54 3.88 17.55 12.16
CA THR A 54 3.05 16.74 13.06
C THR A 54 3.77 15.49 13.58
N SER A 55 4.71 14.95 12.79
CA SER A 55 5.56 13.82 13.14
C SER A 55 6.73 13.76 12.18
N THR A 56 7.83 13.13 12.58
CA THR A 56 8.97 12.84 11.71
C THR A 56 9.35 11.38 11.91
N ARG A 57 9.60 10.67 10.82
CA ARG A 57 10.09 9.29 10.88
C ARG A 57 11.57 9.27 10.55
N VAL A 58 12.34 8.66 11.43
CA VAL A 58 13.78 8.46 11.23
C VAL A 58 14.07 6.95 11.16
N SER A 59 14.68 6.49 10.08
CA SER A 59 14.96 5.07 9.87
C SER A 59 16.26 4.87 9.10
N THR A 60 16.88 3.70 9.27
CA THR A 60 18.01 3.28 8.44
C THR A 60 17.57 2.95 7.04
N ILE A 61 18.39 3.25 6.04
CA ILE A 61 18.15 2.86 4.65
C ILE A 61 18.94 1.59 4.36
N PRO A 62 18.31 0.45 4.05
CA PRO A 62 19.00 -0.79 3.78
C PRO A 62 20.04 -0.63 2.66
N GLY A 63 21.26 -1.17 2.89
CA GLY A 63 22.35 -1.12 1.93
C GLY A 63 23.05 0.24 1.77
N LYS A 64 22.75 1.23 2.63
CA LYS A 64 23.40 2.54 2.64
C LYS A 64 23.91 2.91 4.04
N ASN A 65 24.96 3.74 4.09
CA ASN A 65 25.45 4.35 5.33
C ASN A 65 24.65 5.62 5.74
N THR A 66 23.48 5.81 5.14
CA THR A 66 22.63 6.97 5.37
C THR A 66 21.42 6.62 6.23
N VAL A 67 20.94 7.60 6.95
CA VAL A 67 19.70 7.57 7.72
C VAL A 67 18.66 8.37 6.96
N GLY A 68 17.50 7.78 6.74
CA GLY A 68 16.35 8.46 6.12
C GLY A 68 15.57 9.24 7.17
N ILE A 69 15.39 10.54 6.91
CA ILE A 69 14.55 11.43 7.72
C ILE A 69 13.38 11.86 6.86
N GLU A 70 12.19 11.35 7.18
CA GLU A 70 10.95 11.64 6.47
C GLU A 70 10.20 12.77 7.19
N ILE A 71 9.97 13.85 6.47
CA ILE A 71 9.27 15.05 7.01
C ILE A 71 7.99 15.24 6.17
N PRO A 72 6.81 15.30 6.81
CA PRO A 72 5.56 15.60 6.12
C PRO A 72 5.61 16.94 5.41
N ASN A 73 5.14 16.97 4.17
CA ASN A 73 5.03 18.21 3.41
C ASN A 73 3.94 19.10 4.02
N THR A 74 4.15 20.41 4.06
CA THR A 74 3.16 21.40 4.49
C THR A 74 1.94 21.40 3.54
N LYS A 75 2.20 21.26 2.24
CA LYS A 75 1.17 21.04 1.22
C LYS A 75 1.30 19.62 0.70
N ARG A 76 0.24 18.83 0.89
CA ARG A 76 0.17 17.46 0.39
C ARG A 76 -0.49 17.44 -0.98
N ASP A 77 0.17 16.84 -1.95
CA ASP A 77 -0.42 16.62 -3.26
C ASP A 77 -1.30 15.36 -3.23
N GLY A 78 -2.47 15.45 -3.85
CA GLY A 78 -3.35 14.31 -3.99
C GLY A 78 -2.76 13.27 -4.95
N VAL A 79 -2.82 11.99 -4.55
CA VAL A 79 -2.45 10.89 -5.44
C VAL A 79 -3.72 10.38 -6.10
N VAL A 80 -3.84 10.54 -7.42
CA VAL A 80 -5.03 10.18 -8.18
C VAL A 80 -4.89 8.77 -8.73
N LEU A 81 -5.89 7.91 -8.47
CA LEU A 81 -5.89 6.51 -8.90
C LEU A 81 -5.69 6.35 -10.42
N SER A 82 -6.29 7.24 -11.22
CA SER A 82 -6.19 7.20 -12.69
C SER A 82 -4.75 7.37 -13.20
N GLU A 83 -3.89 8.10 -12.50
CA GLU A 83 -2.47 8.23 -12.87
C GLU A 83 -1.73 6.90 -12.71
N ILE A 84 -2.07 6.14 -11.66
CA ILE A 84 -1.42 4.85 -11.39
C ILE A 84 -1.90 3.79 -12.36
N ILE A 85 -3.21 3.72 -12.61
CA ILE A 85 -3.82 2.75 -13.55
C ILE A 85 -3.32 2.96 -14.99
N LYS A 86 -3.09 4.22 -15.39
CA LYS A 86 -2.56 4.55 -16.72
C LYS A 86 -1.05 4.32 -16.86
N SER A 87 -0.34 4.07 -15.78
CA SER A 87 1.11 3.87 -15.81
C SER A 87 1.49 2.55 -16.49
N ASP A 88 2.65 2.53 -17.15
CA ASP A 88 3.22 1.32 -17.75
C ASP A 88 3.44 0.22 -16.70
N SER A 89 3.77 0.62 -15.48
CA SER A 89 3.97 -0.30 -14.35
C SER A 89 2.71 -1.09 -14.00
N PHE A 90 1.52 -0.46 -14.09
CA PHE A 90 0.24 -1.14 -13.85
C PHE A 90 -0.13 -2.08 -15.00
N ASN A 91 0.25 -1.74 -16.22
CA ASN A 91 -0.13 -2.46 -17.42
C ASN A 91 0.84 -3.58 -17.83
N LYS A 92 1.85 -3.89 -17.02
CA LYS A 92 2.76 -5.00 -17.23
C LYS A 92 2.01 -6.32 -17.35
N LYS A 93 2.41 -7.14 -18.35
CA LYS A 93 1.78 -8.45 -18.63
C LYS A 93 2.08 -9.50 -17.56
N GLU A 94 3.20 -9.36 -16.87
CA GLU A 94 3.67 -10.29 -15.84
C GLU A 94 2.83 -10.22 -14.57
N ILE A 95 2.14 -9.09 -14.32
CA ILE A 95 1.29 -8.88 -13.15
C ILE A 95 -0.12 -9.37 -13.48
N LYS A 96 -0.53 -10.46 -12.87
CA LYS A 96 -1.82 -11.10 -13.15
C LYS A 96 -3.00 -10.35 -12.54
N LEU A 97 -2.92 -9.99 -11.26
CA LEU A 97 -3.96 -9.24 -10.54
C LEU A 97 -3.37 -7.93 -9.97
N PRO A 98 -3.12 -6.91 -10.82
CA PRO A 98 -2.50 -5.66 -10.37
C PRO A 98 -3.42 -4.88 -9.46
N ILE A 99 -2.88 -4.45 -8.33
CA ILE A 99 -3.53 -3.52 -7.41
C ILE A 99 -2.69 -2.25 -7.28
N ALA A 100 -3.33 -1.10 -7.45
CA ALA A 100 -2.71 0.20 -7.30
C ALA A 100 -2.65 0.56 -5.82
N LEU A 101 -1.45 0.64 -5.24
CA LEU A 101 -1.28 0.97 -3.82
C LEU A 101 -1.03 2.46 -3.57
N GLY A 102 -0.58 3.21 -4.57
CA GLY A 102 -0.26 4.62 -4.44
C GLY A 102 1.03 5.01 -5.13
N LYS A 103 1.73 6.00 -4.59
CA LYS A 103 3.06 6.42 -5.03
C LYS A 103 4.08 6.24 -3.92
N SER A 104 5.31 5.93 -4.31
CA SER A 104 6.45 5.95 -3.39
C SER A 104 6.75 7.35 -2.90
N ILE A 105 7.63 7.47 -1.91
CA ILE A 105 8.17 8.76 -1.44
C ILE A 105 8.82 9.55 -2.59
N SER A 106 9.37 8.85 -3.58
CA SER A 106 9.97 9.46 -4.78
C SER A 106 8.95 9.76 -5.90
N GLY A 107 7.66 9.58 -5.67
CA GLY A 107 6.59 9.87 -6.63
C GLY A 107 6.32 8.78 -7.68
N PHE A 108 7.02 7.65 -7.65
CA PHE A 108 6.81 6.53 -8.57
C PHE A 108 5.58 5.70 -8.19
N PRO A 109 4.78 5.23 -9.17
CA PRO A 109 3.66 4.34 -8.92
C PRO A 109 4.10 3.04 -8.22
N ILE A 110 3.37 2.64 -7.19
CA ILE A 110 3.54 1.38 -6.48
C ILE A 110 2.36 0.47 -6.81
N ILE A 111 2.67 -0.61 -7.47
CA ILE A 111 1.72 -1.65 -7.85
C ILE A 111 2.17 -2.97 -7.23
N ALA A 112 1.22 -3.74 -6.73
CA ALA A 112 1.47 -5.10 -6.29
C ALA A 112 0.61 -6.09 -7.09
N ASP A 113 1.02 -7.35 -7.11
CA ASP A 113 0.23 -8.44 -7.67
C ASP A 113 -0.50 -9.17 -6.53
N LEU A 114 -1.84 -9.13 -6.55
CA LEU A 114 -2.65 -9.79 -5.52
C LEU A 114 -2.46 -11.31 -5.53
N THR A 115 -2.05 -11.91 -6.66
CA THR A 115 -1.75 -13.35 -6.72
C THR A 115 -0.60 -13.77 -5.81
N SER A 116 0.34 -12.86 -5.54
CA SER A 116 1.44 -13.09 -4.59
C SER A 116 1.03 -12.93 -3.12
N MET A 117 -0.19 -12.42 -2.88
CA MET A 117 -0.77 -12.16 -1.56
C MET A 117 -2.17 -12.81 -1.46
N PRO A 118 -2.28 -14.15 -1.54
CA PRO A 118 -3.58 -14.84 -1.61
C PRO A 118 -4.45 -14.62 -0.37
N HIS A 119 -3.83 -14.25 0.74
CA HIS A 119 -4.48 -13.86 1.99
C HIS A 119 -3.92 -12.51 2.43
N LEU A 120 -4.69 -11.45 2.20
CA LEU A 120 -4.29 -10.08 2.54
C LEU A 120 -5.14 -9.56 3.71
N LEU A 121 -4.48 -9.22 4.82
CA LEU A 121 -5.11 -8.54 5.95
C LEU A 121 -4.88 -7.03 5.83
N ILE A 122 -5.96 -6.26 5.81
CA ILE A 122 -5.91 -4.79 5.82
C ILE A 122 -6.51 -4.29 7.13
N ALA A 123 -5.71 -3.63 7.94
CA ALA A 123 -6.13 -3.09 9.22
C ALA A 123 -5.81 -1.59 9.32
N GLY A 124 -6.64 -0.88 10.09
CA GLY A 124 -6.45 0.55 10.33
C GLY A 124 -7.56 1.11 11.23
N THR A 125 -7.25 2.20 11.92
CA THR A 125 -8.21 2.95 12.72
C THR A 125 -9.24 3.68 11.84
N THR A 126 -10.31 4.17 12.43
CA THR A 126 -11.29 5.01 11.72
C THR A 126 -10.58 6.22 11.09
N GLY A 127 -10.85 6.48 9.82
CA GLY A 127 -10.21 7.58 9.08
C GLY A 127 -8.81 7.29 8.52
N SER A 128 -8.23 6.09 8.76
CA SER A 128 -6.91 5.72 8.24
C SER A 128 -6.88 5.44 6.72
N GLY A 129 -8.04 5.37 6.07
CA GLY A 129 -8.15 5.06 4.64
C GLY A 129 -8.34 3.58 4.31
N LYS A 130 -8.67 2.71 5.28
CA LYS A 130 -8.91 1.27 5.05
C LYS A 130 -9.95 1.02 3.96
N SER A 131 -11.11 1.67 4.04
CA SER A 131 -12.19 1.54 3.04
C SER A 131 -11.78 2.08 1.68
N VAL A 132 -11.03 3.17 1.64
CA VAL A 132 -10.46 3.72 0.41
C VAL A 132 -9.49 2.72 -0.23
N CYS A 133 -8.63 2.08 0.56
CA CYS A 133 -7.70 1.05 0.10
C CYS A 133 -8.45 -0.15 -0.52
N ILE A 134 -9.49 -0.67 0.16
CA ILE A 134 -10.32 -1.78 -0.36
C ILE A 134 -10.99 -1.38 -1.69
N ASN A 135 -11.60 -0.19 -1.74
CA ASN A 135 -12.22 0.31 -2.97
C ASN A 135 -11.18 0.50 -4.10
N THR A 136 -9.98 0.95 -3.78
CA THR A 136 -8.88 1.07 -4.74
C THR A 136 -8.47 -0.29 -5.30
N ILE A 137 -8.40 -1.34 -4.47
CA ILE A 137 -8.10 -2.70 -4.90
C ILE A 137 -9.19 -3.21 -5.85
N ILE A 138 -10.46 -3.11 -5.46
CA ILE A 138 -11.59 -3.54 -6.30
C ILE A 138 -11.57 -2.78 -7.63
N SER A 139 -11.45 -1.45 -7.60
CA SER A 139 -11.41 -0.63 -8.80
C SER A 139 -10.23 -0.99 -9.71
N SER A 140 -9.05 -1.27 -9.14
CA SER A 140 -7.88 -1.70 -9.92
C SER A 140 -8.17 -2.96 -10.72
N LEU A 141 -8.78 -3.96 -10.09
CA LEU A 141 -9.13 -5.23 -10.72
C LEU A 141 -10.25 -5.07 -11.77
N LEU A 142 -11.25 -4.23 -11.50
CA LEU A 142 -12.32 -3.91 -12.45
C LEU A 142 -11.79 -3.19 -13.71
N TYR A 143 -10.78 -2.33 -13.57
CA TYR A 143 -10.13 -1.68 -14.70
C TYR A 143 -9.28 -2.63 -15.53
N LYS A 144 -8.66 -3.61 -14.88
CA LYS A 144 -7.73 -4.55 -15.56
C LYS A 144 -8.43 -5.71 -16.22
N HIS A 145 -9.51 -6.22 -15.64
CA HIS A 145 -10.11 -7.50 -16.03
C HIS A 145 -11.59 -7.38 -16.38
N SER A 146 -11.99 -8.12 -17.42
CA SER A 146 -13.40 -8.37 -17.70
C SER A 146 -14.00 -9.39 -16.71
N PRO A 147 -15.34 -9.49 -16.65
CA PRO A 147 -16.03 -10.46 -15.79
C PRO A 147 -15.64 -11.92 -16.06
N ASP A 148 -15.16 -12.24 -17.26
CA ASP A 148 -14.76 -13.61 -17.61
C ASP A 148 -13.42 -14.00 -16.99
N HIS A 149 -12.58 -13.01 -16.68
CA HIS A 149 -11.23 -13.22 -16.15
C HIS A 149 -11.10 -12.94 -14.65
N CYS A 150 -12.02 -12.18 -14.08
CA CYS A 150 -12.00 -11.86 -12.65
C CYS A 150 -13.42 -11.81 -12.09
N LYS A 151 -13.67 -12.58 -11.06
CA LYS A 151 -14.96 -12.64 -10.36
C LYS A 151 -14.77 -12.25 -8.89
N PHE A 152 -15.82 -11.67 -8.32
CA PHE A 152 -15.86 -11.22 -6.93
C PHE A 152 -16.97 -11.93 -6.14
N ILE A 153 -16.65 -12.21 -4.88
CA ILE A 153 -17.60 -12.42 -3.81
C ILE A 153 -17.32 -11.31 -2.79
N LEU A 154 -18.28 -10.42 -2.60
CA LEU A 154 -18.16 -9.30 -1.67
C LEU A 154 -19.02 -9.56 -0.43
N ILE A 155 -18.43 -9.44 0.75
CA ILE A 155 -19.10 -9.63 2.05
C ILE A 155 -18.95 -8.32 2.83
N ASP A 156 -20.08 -7.66 3.10
CA ASP A 156 -20.15 -6.40 3.84
C ASP A 156 -21.20 -6.49 4.95
N PRO A 157 -20.87 -7.05 6.12
CA PRO A 157 -21.82 -7.23 7.21
C PRO A 157 -22.30 -5.92 7.82
N LYS A 158 -21.63 -4.80 7.54
CA LYS A 158 -22.01 -3.46 8.01
C LYS A 158 -22.90 -2.69 7.02
N MET A 159 -23.01 -3.16 5.77
CA MET A 159 -23.81 -2.52 4.69
C MET A 159 -23.38 -1.07 4.38
N LEU A 160 -22.13 -0.71 4.60
CA LEU A 160 -21.67 0.68 4.53
C LEU A 160 -20.65 0.95 3.43
N GLU A 161 -19.92 -0.07 2.98
CA GLU A 161 -18.72 0.14 2.18
C GLU A 161 -18.80 -0.41 0.75
N LEU A 162 -19.53 -1.53 0.52
CA LEU A 162 -19.48 -2.26 -0.75
C LEU A 162 -20.81 -2.25 -1.54
N SER A 163 -21.83 -1.61 -1.04
CA SER A 163 -23.15 -1.50 -1.70
C SER A 163 -23.09 -0.84 -3.09
N SER A 164 -22.11 0.02 -3.33
CA SER A 164 -21.90 0.68 -4.63
C SER A 164 -21.50 -0.28 -5.75
N TYR A 165 -21.07 -1.51 -5.41
CA TYR A 165 -20.71 -2.55 -6.37
C TYR A 165 -21.85 -3.50 -6.69
N GLU A 166 -23.04 -3.29 -6.12
CA GLU A 166 -24.21 -4.14 -6.39
C GLU A 166 -24.56 -4.12 -7.87
N GLY A 167 -24.80 -5.29 -8.43
CA GLY A 167 -25.20 -5.47 -9.84
C GLY A 167 -24.07 -5.42 -10.88
N ILE A 168 -22.80 -5.24 -10.50
CA ILE A 168 -21.71 -5.33 -11.47
C ILE A 168 -21.56 -6.76 -12.00
N PRO A 169 -21.22 -6.97 -13.29
CA PRO A 169 -21.16 -8.30 -13.90
C PRO A 169 -20.04 -9.20 -13.36
N HIS A 170 -19.12 -8.66 -12.62
CA HIS A 170 -18.05 -9.39 -11.96
C HIS A 170 -18.50 -10.15 -10.72
N LEU A 171 -19.67 -9.82 -10.13
CA LEU A 171 -20.15 -10.48 -8.93
C LEU A 171 -20.67 -11.90 -9.23
N LEU A 172 -20.26 -12.88 -8.41
CA LEU A 172 -20.81 -14.23 -8.41
C LEU A 172 -22.13 -14.33 -7.65
N SER A 173 -22.37 -13.42 -6.73
CA SER A 173 -23.62 -13.26 -5.97
C SER A 173 -23.83 -11.79 -5.63
N PRO A 174 -25.04 -11.36 -5.30
CA PRO A 174 -25.25 -10.04 -4.69
C PRO A 174 -24.31 -9.82 -3.50
N VAL A 175 -24.04 -8.57 -3.15
CA VAL A 175 -23.22 -8.25 -1.98
C VAL A 175 -23.84 -8.88 -0.73
N ILE A 176 -23.05 -9.69 -0.04
CA ILE A 176 -23.51 -10.49 1.09
C ILE A 176 -23.42 -9.69 2.37
N THR A 177 -24.55 -9.50 3.04
CA THR A 177 -24.66 -8.76 4.30
C THR A 177 -25.02 -9.63 5.50
N ASP A 178 -25.56 -10.82 5.24
CA ASP A 178 -25.96 -11.80 6.26
C ASP A 178 -24.84 -12.79 6.59
N ALA A 179 -24.62 -13.04 7.88
CA ALA A 179 -23.55 -13.92 8.35
C ALA A 179 -23.68 -15.38 7.90
N LYS A 180 -24.93 -15.91 7.83
CA LYS A 180 -25.17 -17.29 7.39
C LYS A 180 -24.85 -17.45 5.91
N LYS A 181 -25.26 -16.45 5.10
CA LYS A 181 -24.96 -16.40 3.67
C LYS A 181 -23.45 -16.24 3.44
N ALA A 182 -22.76 -15.44 4.27
CA ALA A 182 -21.32 -15.30 4.22
C ALA A 182 -20.60 -16.65 4.46
N THR A 183 -21.02 -17.40 5.49
CA THR A 183 -20.49 -18.75 5.76
C THR A 183 -20.74 -19.70 4.60
N ALA A 184 -21.93 -19.66 4.00
CA ALA A 184 -22.24 -20.49 2.83
C ALA A 184 -21.37 -20.14 1.62
N ALA A 185 -21.14 -18.85 1.35
CA ALA A 185 -20.27 -18.39 0.27
C ALA A 185 -18.81 -18.82 0.47
N LEU A 186 -18.29 -18.67 1.69
CA LEU A 186 -16.93 -19.15 2.02
C LEU A 186 -16.80 -20.66 1.86
N SER A 187 -17.80 -21.44 2.30
CA SER A 187 -17.82 -22.89 2.12
C SER A 187 -17.89 -23.30 0.64
N TRP A 188 -18.62 -22.52 -0.16
CA TRP A 188 -18.63 -22.72 -1.62
C TRP A 188 -17.25 -22.44 -2.22
N THR A 189 -16.59 -21.36 -1.80
CA THR A 189 -15.26 -21.00 -2.29
C THR A 189 -14.23 -22.10 -2.01
N VAL A 190 -14.28 -22.72 -0.82
CA VAL A 190 -13.40 -23.85 -0.47
C VAL A 190 -13.66 -25.03 -1.41
N ARG A 191 -14.92 -25.40 -1.66
CA ARG A 191 -15.25 -26.49 -2.59
C ARG A 191 -14.79 -26.19 -4.01
N GLU A 192 -14.94 -24.95 -4.47
CA GLU A 192 -14.47 -24.55 -5.80
C GLU A 192 -12.94 -24.64 -5.90
N MET A 193 -12.23 -24.21 -4.85
CA MET A 193 -10.78 -24.37 -4.78
C MET A 193 -10.35 -25.83 -4.86
N GLU A 194 -11.01 -26.72 -4.12
CA GLU A 194 -10.74 -28.16 -4.17
C GLU A 194 -11.01 -28.77 -5.57
N ASN A 195 -12.10 -28.33 -6.21
CA ASN A 195 -12.40 -28.76 -7.59
C ASN A 195 -11.31 -28.31 -8.57
N ARG A 196 -10.82 -27.10 -8.46
CA ARG A 196 -9.71 -26.60 -9.29
C ARG A 196 -8.42 -27.38 -9.04
N TYR A 197 -8.13 -27.73 -7.78
CA TYR A 197 -6.98 -28.60 -7.48
C TYR A 197 -7.10 -29.98 -8.13
N LYS A 198 -8.30 -30.59 -8.12
CA LYS A 198 -8.53 -31.85 -8.80
C LYS A 198 -8.33 -31.75 -10.32
N LEU A 199 -8.83 -30.66 -10.94
CA LEU A 199 -8.62 -30.40 -12.36
C LEU A 199 -7.16 -30.21 -12.70
N MET A 200 -6.43 -29.39 -11.95
CA MET A 200 -4.99 -29.20 -12.14
C MET A 200 -4.22 -30.50 -11.97
N SER A 201 -4.60 -31.33 -10.99
CA SER A 201 -3.97 -32.61 -10.77
C SER A 201 -4.22 -33.58 -11.94
N SER A 202 -5.44 -33.59 -12.52
CA SER A 202 -5.74 -34.43 -13.69
C SER A 202 -4.98 -34.01 -14.94
N GLU A 203 -4.70 -32.72 -15.10
CA GLU A 203 -3.93 -32.20 -16.21
C GLU A 203 -2.39 -32.18 -15.95
N GLY A 204 -1.96 -32.60 -14.76
CA GLY A 204 -0.55 -32.65 -14.39
C GLY A 204 0.14 -31.27 -14.27
N VAL A 205 -0.65 -30.22 -14.04
CA VAL A 205 -0.16 -28.84 -13.93
C VAL A 205 -0.29 -28.29 -12.50
N ARG A 206 0.49 -27.29 -12.17
CA ARG A 206 0.46 -26.64 -10.84
C ARG A 206 -0.29 -25.29 -10.82
N ASN A 207 -0.43 -24.67 -11.98
CA ASN A 207 -1.09 -23.36 -12.17
C ASN A 207 -1.92 -23.40 -13.46
#